data_92dc243664cbc005cf407313c4901398
#
_entry.id   92dc243664cbc005cf407313c4901398
#
_cell.length_a   1.000
_cell.length_b   1.000
_cell.length_c   1.000
_cell.angle_alpha   90.00
_cell.angle_beta   90.00
_cell.angle_gamma   90.00
#
_symmetry.space_group_name_H-M   'P 1'
#
loop_
_entity.id
_entity.type
_entity.pdbx_description
1 polymer ?
#
loop_
_entity_poly.entity_id
_entity_poly.type
_entity_poly.pdbx_seq_one_letter_code
_entity_poly.pdbx_strand_id
1 'polypeptide(L)'
;MNQQTKWSQFGVLITVFFFWGFVAASNDILIPVFKEALHLEQWQSQMISFAFYVAYTVGSLIYVFLSNRSGGDILNRLGYKNGIAIGLFISALGTLLFYPAAETASFGLLITGLFVVGLGFSLQQTAANPLAVVMGPPQTGSQRLSLAGGINNFGTTIGPLLVSIAIFGAVEPGTAKVADIS
;
A
#
# COMPACT_ATOMS: atom_id res chain seq x y z
N MET A 1 -17.87 1.10 32.26
CA MET A 1 -16.39 0.98 32.23
C MET A 1 -15.83 1.99 31.24
N ASN A 2 -15.03 2.95 31.70
CA ASN A 2 -14.42 3.97 30.81
C ASN A 2 -13.33 3.28 29.97
N GLN A 3 -13.66 2.85 28.77
CA GLN A 3 -12.65 2.36 27.84
C GLN A 3 -11.79 3.54 27.38
N GLN A 4 -10.55 3.57 27.82
CA GLN A 4 -9.59 4.56 27.32
C GLN A 4 -8.96 4.08 26.00
N THR A 5 -8.65 5.01 25.10
CA THR A 5 -7.92 4.70 23.88
C THR A 5 -6.52 4.15 24.20
N LYS A 6 -6.17 3.02 23.59
CA LYS A 6 -4.85 2.38 23.74
C LYS A 6 -3.82 3.09 22.85
N TRP A 7 -3.43 4.31 23.24
CA TRP A 7 -2.59 5.20 22.42
C TRP A 7 -1.26 4.57 21.98
N SER A 8 -0.61 3.80 22.84
CA SER A 8 0.65 3.12 22.50
C SER A 8 0.47 2.12 21.34
N GLN A 9 -0.60 1.30 21.39
CA GLN A 9 -0.89 0.35 20.33
C GLN A 9 -1.42 1.04 19.08
N PHE A 10 -2.18 2.11 19.26
CA PHE A 10 -2.67 2.93 18.15
C PHE A 10 -1.51 3.63 17.43
N GLY A 11 -0.49 4.11 18.17
CA GLY A 11 0.75 4.65 17.60
C GLY A 11 1.45 3.66 16.65
N VAL A 12 1.54 2.39 17.04
CA VAL A 12 2.08 1.35 16.15
C VAL A 12 1.19 1.15 14.93
N LEU A 13 -0.13 1.16 15.09
CA LEU A 13 -1.05 0.99 13.97
C LEU A 13 -0.94 2.12 12.95
N ILE A 14 -0.85 3.37 13.38
CA ILE A 14 -0.76 4.52 12.46
C ILE A 14 0.54 4.55 11.65
N THR A 15 1.61 3.88 12.10
CA THR A 15 2.81 3.70 11.26
C THR A 15 2.51 2.85 10.02
N VAL A 16 1.62 1.85 10.13
CA VAL A 16 1.16 1.06 8.98
C VAL A 16 0.39 1.95 8.01
N PHE A 17 -0.50 2.81 8.51
CA PHE A 17 -1.21 3.80 7.67
C PHE A 17 -0.26 4.76 6.97
N PHE A 18 0.76 5.25 7.66
CA PHE A 18 1.80 6.07 7.05
C PHE A 18 2.45 5.37 5.86
N PHE A 19 2.93 4.14 6.07
CA PHE A 19 3.60 3.38 5.03
C PHE A 19 2.68 2.99 3.86
N TRP A 20 1.38 2.84 4.07
CA TRP A 20 0.47 2.66 2.95
C TRP A 20 0.46 3.86 2.01
N GLY A 21 0.30 5.06 2.56
CA GLY A 21 0.36 6.29 1.76
C GLY A 21 1.71 6.46 1.10
N PHE A 22 2.78 6.23 1.85
CA PHE A 22 4.16 6.32 1.37
C PHE A 22 4.40 5.39 0.18
N VAL A 23 4.10 4.09 0.32
CA VAL A 23 4.35 3.09 -0.74
C VAL A 23 3.44 3.31 -1.94
N ALA A 24 2.14 3.57 -1.72
CA ALA A 24 1.20 3.78 -2.81
C ALA A 24 1.60 4.96 -3.69
N ALA A 25 1.90 6.11 -3.09
CA ALA A 25 2.31 7.31 -3.85
C ALA A 25 3.72 7.20 -4.44
N SER A 26 4.61 6.46 -3.78
CA SER A 26 5.96 6.19 -4.32
C SER A 26 5.91 5.32 -5.57
N ASN A 27 4.93 4.43 -5.68
CA ASN A 27 4.75 3.61 -6.87
C ASN A 27 4.53 4.45 -8.13
N ASP A 28 3.80 5.56 -8.02
CA ASP A 28 3.54 6.46 -9.16
C ASP A 28 4.84 7.11 -9.68
N ILE A 29 5.80 7.38 -8.80
CA ILE A 29 7.14 7.88 -9.19
C ILE A 29 7.98 6.79 -9.87
N LEU A 30 7.76 5.53 -9.50
CA LEU A 30 8.50 4.40 -10.08
C LEU A 30 8.00 4.00 -11.47
N ILE A 31 6.77 4.31 -11.84
CA ILE A 31 6.19 3.93 -13.14
C ILE A 31 7.03 4.46 -14.32
N PRO A 32 7.39 5.76 -14.39
CA PRO A 32 8.27 6.26 -15.46
C PRO A 32 9.64 5.57 -15.47
N VAL A 33 10.20 5.29 -14.30
CA VAL A 33 11.49 4.60 -14.15
C VAL A 33 11.39 3.18 -14.71
N PHE A 34 10.35 2.43 -14.38
CA PHE A 34 10.11 1.10 -14.94
C PHE A 34 9.86 1.14 -16.45
N LYS A 35 9.12 2.18 -16.92
CA LYS A 35 8.88 2.36 -18.35
C LYS A 35 10.18 2.51 -19.12
N GLU A 36 11.11 3.31 -18.63
CA GLU A 36 12.40 3.54 -19.25
C GLU A 36 13.32 2.31 -19.12
N ALA A 37 13.47 1.77 -17.92
CA ALA A 37 14.36 0.65 -17.63
C ALA A 37 13.96 -0.66 -18.35
N LEU A 38 12.67 -0.89 -18.52
CA LEU A 38 12.12 -2.11 -19.15
C LEU A 38 11.66 -1.86 -20.60
N HIS A 39 11.87 -0.67 -21.14
CA HIS A 39 11.40 -0.26 -22.49
C HIS A 39 9.91 -0.54 -22.71
N LEU A 40 9.06 -0.17 -21.70
CA LEU A 40 7.65 -0.48 -21.72
C LEU A 40 6.88 0.44 -22.69
N GLU A 41 5.92 -0.15 -23.39
CA GLU A 41 4.93 0.61 -24.13
C GLU A 41 3.98 1.39 -23.19
N GLN A 42 3.29 2.39 -23.71
CA GLN A 42 2.39 3.25 -22.92
C GLN A 42 1.30 2.45 -22.20
N TRP A 43 0.70 1.47 -22.85
CA TRP A 43 -0.32 0.61 -22.26
C TRP A 43 0.22 -0.28 -21.14
N GLN A 44 1.47 -0.76 -21.24
CA GLN A 44 2.13 -1.55 -20.22
C GLN A 44 2.37 -0.71 -18.95
N SER A 45 2.76 0.55 -19.11
CA SER A 45 2.93 1.47 -17.97
C SER A 45 1.62 1.71 -17.22
N GLN A 46 0.49 1.82 -17.94
CA GLN A 46 -0.83 1.93 -17.32
C GLN A 46 -1.26 0.63 -16.62
N MET A 47 -0.87 -0.54 -17.16
CA MET A 47 -1.14 -1.83 -16.53
C MET A 47 -0.49 -1.98 -15.16
N ILE A 48 0.59 -1.25 -14.86
CA ILE A 48 1.25 -1.24 -13.55
C ILE A 48 0.26 -0.78 -12.46
N SER A 49 -0.33 0.40 -12.62
CA SER A 49 -1.35 0.89 -11.68
C SER A 49 -2.60 0.03 -11.68
N PHE A 50 -3.06 -0.39 -12.88
CA PHE A 50 -4.25 -1.22 -13.03
C PHE A 50 -4.13 -2.55 -12.29
N ALA A 51 -2.99 -3.24 -12.39
CA ALA A 51 -2.75 -4.52 -11.71
C ALA A 51 -2.89 -4.39 -10.18
N PHE A 52 -2.36 -3.30 -9.61
CA PHE A 52 -2.49 -3.04 -8.17
C PHE A 52 -3.95 -2.86 -7.74
N TYR A 53 -4.72 -2.02 -8.45
CA TYR A 53 -6.13 -1.77 -8.10
C TYR A 53 -7.04 -2.97 -8.35
N VAL A 54 -6.79 -3.75 -9.41
CA VAL A 54 -7.49 -5.01 -9.67
C VAL A 54 -7.20 -6.01 -8.55
N ALA A 55 -5.93 -6.17 -8.15
CA ALA A 55 -5.56 -7.05 -7.04
C ALA A 55 -6.23 -6.64 -5.73
N TYR A 56 -6.30 -5.34 -5.45
CA TYR A 56 -7.00 -4.81 -4.29
C TYR A 56 -8.49 -5.20 -4.31
N THR A 57 -9.15 -5.03 -5.45
CA THR A 57 -10.55 -5.42 -5.63
C THR A 57 -10.75 -6.93 -5.47
N VAL A 58 -9.91 -7.74 -6.13
CA VAL A 58 -9.93 -9.20 -6.04
C VAL A 58 -9.72 -9.66 -4.59
N GLY A 59 -8.74 -9.07 -3.89
CA GLY A 59 -8.47 -9.38 -2.48
C GLY A 59 -9.68 -9.08 -1.58
N SER A 60 -10.36 -7.95 -1.81
CA SER A 60 -11.57 -7.60 -1.08
C SER A 60 -12.73 -8.58 -1.35
N LEU A 61 -12.91 -9.02 -2.60
CA LEU A 61 -13.90 -10.02 -2.96
C LEU A 61 -13.59 -11.39 -2.35
N ILE A 62 -12.33 -11.82 -2.36
CA ILE A 62 -11.88 -13.05 -1.71
C ILE A 62 -12.21 -12.99 -0.21
N TYR A 63 -11.92 -11.86 0.45
CA TYR A 63 -12.23 -11.66 1.85
C TYR A 63 -13.73 -11.83 2.13
N VAL A 64 -14.59 -11.15 1.37
CA VAL A 64 -16.07 -11.26 1.51
C VAL A 64 -16.53 -12.69 1.31
N PHE A 65 -16.02 -13.36 0.28
CA PHE A 65 -16.37 -14.74 -0.02
C PHE A 65 -15.98 -15.71 1.10
N LEU A 66 -14.76 -15.58 1.64
CA LEU A 66 -14.28 -16.39 2.74
C LEU A 66 -15.07 -16.12 4.03
N SER A 67 -15.38 -14.86 4.32
CA SER A 67 -16.19 -14.47 5.48
C SER A 67 -17.60 -15.07 5.41
N ASN A 68 -18.25 -15.01 4.25
CA ASN A 68 -19.57 -15.60 4.03
C ASN A 68 -19.56 -17.14 4.22
N ARG A 69 -18.53 -17.80 3.69
CA ARG A 69 -18.40 -19.26 3.87
C ARG A 69 -18.09 -19.69 5.30
N SER A 70 -17.41 -18.84 6.04
CA SER A 70 -17.04 -19.12 7.44
C SER A 70 -18.18 -18.88 8.45
N GLY A 71 -19.35 -18.44 7.97
CA GLY A 71 -20.50 -18.13 8.82
C GLY A 71 -20.31 -16.87 9.66
N GLY A 72 -19.49 -15.94 9.21
CA GLY A 72 -19.21 -14.66 9.85
C GLY A 72 -17.86 -14.07 9.43
N ASP A 73 -17.55 -12.88 9.94
CA ASP A 73 -16.31 -12.18 9.62
C ASP A 73 -15.09 -13.02 10.00
N ILE A 74 -14.28 -13.40 9.01
CA ILE A 74 -13.08 -14.23 9.20
C ILE A 74 -12.05 -13.53 10.12
N LEU A 75 -12.02 -12.20 10.14
CA LEU A 75 -11.13 -11.44 11.02
C LEU A 75 -11.54 -11.53 12.50
N ASN A 76 -12.79 -11.85 12.81
CA ASN A 76 -13.18 -12.14 14.19
C ASN A 76 -12.52 -13.42 14.73
N ARG A 77 -12.22 -14.38 13.84
CA ARG A 77 -11.52 -15.63 14.21
C ARG A 77 -10.00 -15.47 14.13
N LEU A 78 -9.51 -14.85 13.07
CA LEU A 78 -8.08 -14.64 12.82
C LEU A 78 -7.48 -13.58 13.76
N GLY A 79 -8.28 -12.55 14.10
CA GLY A 79 -7.85 -11.34 14.80
C GLY A 79 -7.28 -10.30 13.83
N TYR A 80 -7.65 -9.04 14.04
CA TYR A 80 -7.21 -7.92 13.18
C TYR A 80 -5.69 -7.81 13.08
N LYS A 81 -4.95 -8.01 14.19
CA LYS A 81 -3.48 -7.95 14.21
C LYS A 81 -2.85 -9.00 13.30
N ASN A 82 -3.36 -10.23 13.35
CA ASN A 82 -2.88 -11.32 12.50
C ASN A 82 -3.24 -11.06 11.03
N GLY A 83 -4.42 -10.50 10.76
CA GLY A 83 -4.81 -10.09 9.40
C GLY A 83 -3.84 -9.06 8.82
N ILE A 84 -3.45 -8.04 9.59
CA ILE A 84 -2.43 -7.05 9.19
C ILE A 84 -1.08 -7.74 8.96
N ALA A 85 -0.64 -8.59 9.87
CA ALA A 85 0.66 -9.27 9.77
C ALA A 85 0.73 -10.17 8.51
N ILE A 86 -0.32 -10.94 8.25
CA ILE A 86 -0.41 -11.78 7.03
C ILE A 86 -0.42 -10.90 5.78
N GLY A 87 -1.19 -9.82 5.77
CA GLY A 87 -1.22 -8.88 4.64
C GLY A 87 0.15 -8.25 4.38
N LEU A 88 0.89 -7.85 5.43
CA LEU A 88 2.27 -7.36 5.32
C LEU A 88 3.21 -8.43 4.75
N PHE A 89 3.08 -9.67 5.22
CA PHE A 89 3.90 -10.78 4.72
C PHE A 89 3.64 -11.07 3.24
N ILE A 90 2.37 -11.08 2.82
CA ILE A 90 1.99 -11.23 1.39
C ILE A 90 2.60 -10.09 0.57
N SER A 91 2.48 -8.84 1.02
CA SER A 91 3.07 -7.68 0.33
C SER A 91 4.59 -7.78 0.25
N ALA A 92 5.26 -8.23 1.30
CA ALA A 92 6.71 -8.45 1.28
C ALA A 92 7.12 -9.50 0.24
N LEU A 93 6.39 -10.62 0.14
CA LEU A 93 6.63 -11.63 -0.89
C LEU A 93 6.44 -11.06 -2.31
N GLY A 94 5.40 -10.25 -2.52
CA GLY A 94 5.18 -9.57 -3.80
C GLY A 94 6.32 -8.61 -4.15
N THR A 95 6.82 -7.87 -3.18
CA THR A 95 7.95 -6.95 -3.36
C THR A 95 9.25 -7.67 -3.72
N LEU A 96 9.49 -8.87 -3.18
CA LEU A 96 10.66 -9.68 -3.53
C LEU A 96 10.70 -10.07 -5.02
N LEU A 97 9.55 -10.13 -5.70
CA LEU A 97 9.48 -10.40 -7.13
C LEU A 97 10.01 -9.24 -7.99
N PHE A 98 10.13 -8.04 -7.44
CA PHE A 98 10.67 -6.90 -8.19
C PHE A 98 12.15 -7.04 -8.52
N TYR A 99 12.92 -7.73 -7.66
CA TYR A 99 14.32 -7.99 -7.91
C TYR A 99 14.53 -8.84 -9.19
N PRO A 100 13.99 -10.07 -9.30
CA PRO A 100 14.12 -10.84 -10.54
C PRO A 100 13.40 -10.19 -11.72
N ALA A 101 12.35 -9.40 -11.51
CA ALA A 101 11.69 -8.66 -12.58
C ALA A 101 12.63 -7.62 -13.21
N ALA A 102 13.41 -6.91 -12.40
CA ALA A 102 14.42 -5.96 -12.86
C ALA A 102 15.59 -6.65 -13.55
N GLU A 103 16.14 -7.74 -12.97
CA GLU A 103 17.25 -8.51 -13.51
C GLU A 103 16.95 -9.12 -14.90
N THR A 104 15.73 -9.63 -15.07
CA THR A 104 15.29 -10.30 -16.31
C THR A 104 14.56 -9.38 -17.27
N ALA A 105 14.42 -8.10 -16.95
CA ALA A 105 13.59 -7.12 -17.67
C ALA A 105 12.17 -7.67 -17.98
N SER A 106 11.59 -8.40 -17.02
CA SER A 106 10.32 -9.12 -17.22
C SER A 106 9.14 -8.31 -16.72
N PHE A 107 8.36 -7.75 -17.65
CA PHE A 107 7.09 -7.09 -17.36
C PHE A 107 6.09 -8.02 -16.63
N GLY A 108 6.05 -9.30 -17.00
CA GLY A 108 5.16 -10.29 -16.38
C GLY A 108 5.47 -10.50 -14.88
N LEU A 109 6.75 -10.56 -14.50
CA LEU A 109 7.15 -10.65 -13.10
C LEU A 109 6.83 -9.37 -12.33
N LEU A 110 7.02 -8.20 -12.95
CA LEU A 110 6.69 -6.91 -12.34
C LEU A 110 5.19 -6.83 -12.01
N ILE A 111 4.32 -7.13 -12.98
CA ILE A 111 2.86 -7.14 -12.79
C ILE A 111 2.43 -8.16 -11.75
N THR A 112 3.02 -9.36 -11.76
CA THR A 112 2.73 -10.40 -10.77
C THR A 112 3.11 -9.94 -9.36
N GLY A 113 4.28 -9.33 -9.20
CA GLY A 113 4.72 -8.76 -7.93
C GLY A 113 3.75 -7.69 -7.41
N LEU A 114 3.36 -6.74 -8.27
CA LEU A 114 2.38 -5.69 -7.93
C LEU A 114 1.02 -6.28 -7.56
N PHE A 115 0.57 -7.30 -8.29
CA PHE A 115 -0.69 -7.98 -7.99
C PHE A 115 -0.65 -8.61 -6.59
N VAL A 116 0.44 -9.32 -6.25
CA VAL A 116 0.62 -9.93 -4.92
C VAL A 116 0.70 -8.85 -3.83
N VAL A 117 1.40 -7.73 -4.07
CA VAL A 117 1.43 -6.58 -3.15
C VAL A 117 0.02 -6.04 -2.93
N GLY A 118 -0.77 -5.84 -3.98
CA GLY A 118 -2.14 -5.34 -3.91
C GLY A 118 -3.08 -6.25 -3.11
N LEU A 119 -2.96 -7.58 -3.25
CA LEU A 119 -3.69 -8.55 -2.43
C LEU A 119 -3.36 -8.38 -0.93
N GLY A 120 -2.07 -8.23 -0.60
CA GLY A 120 -1.63 -7.99 0.77
C GLY A 120 -2.17 -6.67 1.32
N PHE A 121 -2.14 -5.59 0.55
CA PHE A 121 -2.71 -4.29 0.92
C PHE A 121 -4.21 -4.36 1.20
N SER A 122 -4.97 -5.08 0.37
CA SER A 122 -6.40 -5.30 0.59
C SER A 122 -6.68 -5.92 1.95
N LEU A 123 -5.96 -6.98 2.31
CA LEU A 123 -6.12 -7.65 3.61
C LEU A 123 -5.70 -6.74 4.77
N GLN A 124 -4.58 -6.02 4.64
CA GLN A 124 -4.13 -5.07 5.65
C GLN A 124 -5.19 -4.01 5.93
N GLN A 125 -5.75 -3.37 4.92
CA GLN A 125 -6.76 -2.31 5.10
C GLN A 125 -8.06 -2.84 5.66
N THR A 126 -8.51 -4.02 5.20
CA THR A 126 -9.71 -4.69 5.72
C THR A 126 -9.59 -4.98 7.22
N ALA A 127 -8.37 -5.28 7.71
CA ALA A 127 -8.12 -5.54 9.13
C ALA A 127 -7.81 -4.27 9.94
N ALA A 128 -7.06 -3.32 9.40
CA ALA A 128 -6.56 -2.17 10.15
C ALA A 128 -7.61 -1.07 10.35
N ASN A 129 -8.49 -0.85 9.36
CA ASN A 129 -9.54 0.16 9.49
C ASN A 129 -10.51 -0.13 10.64
N PRO A 130 -11.10 -1.33 10.78
CA PRO A 130 -11.90 -1.68 11.94
C PRO A 130 -11.09 -1.67 13.23
N LEU A 131 -9.83 -2.13 13.22
CA LEU A 131 -8.97 -2.10 14.39
C LEU A 131 -8.79 -0.68 14.93
N ALA A 132 -8.54 0.31 14.06
CA ALA A 132 -8.43 1.72 14.47
C ALA A 132 -9.70 2.21 15.17
N VAL A 133 -10.88 1.78 14.72
CA VAL A 133 -12.17 2.16 15.32
C VAL A 133 -12.35 1.51 16.69
N VAL A 134 -12.00 0.23 16.86
CA VAL A 134 -12.27 -0.51 18.12
C VAL A 134 -11.19 -0.35 19.20
N MET A 135 -10.10 0.36 18.93
CA MET A 135 -8.99 0.57 19.88
C MET A 135 -9.30 1.53 21.05
N GLY A 136 -10.53 2.00 21.17
CA GLY A 136 -10.94 2.91 22.25
C GLY A 136 -12.45 3.09 22.31
N PRO A 137 -12.95 4.15 22.97
CA PRO A 137 -14.38 4.39 23.11
C PRO A 137 -15.08 4.48 21.75
N PRO A 138 -16.27 3.89 21.57
CA PRO A 138 -17.03 3.94 20.33
C PRO A 138 -17.27 5.38 19.83
N GLN A 139 -17.50 6.32 20.75
CA GLN A 139 -17.80 7.72 20.46
C GLN A 139 -16.64 8.45 19.72
N THR A 140 -15.42 7.98 19.88
CA THR A 140 -14.22 8.56 19.24
C THR A 140 -13.62 7.66 18.15
N GLY A 141 -14.36 6.64 17.70
CA GLY A 141 -13.89 5.70 16.66
C GLY A 141 -13.61 6.39 15.33
N SER A 142 -14.50 7.27 14.88
CA SER A 142 -14.30 8.04 13.65
C SER A 142 -13.12 9.02 13.73
N GLN A 143 -12.89 9.63 14.90
CA GLN A 143 -11.73 10.51 15.11
C GLN A 143 -10.41 9.75 14.97
N ARG A 144 -10.31 8.54 15.53
CA ARG A 144 -9.13 7.68 15.37
C ARG A 144 -8.90 7.27 13.92
N LEU A 145 -9.97 6.90 13.22
CA LEU A 145 -9.86 6.56 11.79
C LEU A 145 -9.45 7.78 10.95
N SER A 146 -10.01 8.97 11.24
CA SER A 146 -9.62 10.20 10.56
C SER A 146 -8.17 10.59 10.84
N LEU A 147 -7.68 10.41 12.08
CA LEU A 147 -6.28 10.62 12.40
C LEU A 147 -5.38 9.65 11.64
N ALA A 148 -5.74 8.38 11.58
CA ALA A 148 -5.01 7.37 10.81
C ALA A 148 -4.99 7.73 9.31
N GLY A 149 -6.10 8.19 8.75
CA GLY A 149 -6.19 8.69 7.37
C GLY A 149 -5.33 9.94 7.13
N GLY A 150 -5.28 10.87 8.08
CA GLY A 150 -4.38 12.03 8.03
C GLY A 150 -2.91 11.64 7.99
N ILE A 151 -2.51 10.67 8.80
CA ILE A 151 -1.13 10.12 8.79
C ILE A 151 -0.83 9.37 7.47
N ASN A 152 -1.81 8.65 6.92
CA ASN A 152 -1.69 8.06 5.58
C ASN A 152 -1.42 9.13 4.52
N ASN A 153 -2.20 10.21 4.50
CA ASN A 153 -2.03 11.32 3.57
C ASN A 153 -0.67 12.03 3.75
N PHE A 154 -0.17 12.11 4.98
CA PHE A 154 1.19 12.60 5.22
C PHE A 154 2.24 11.69 4.57
N GLY A 155 2.08 10.36 4.68
CA GLY A 155 2.89 9.38 3.96
C GLY A 155 2.82 9.57 2.44
N THR A 156 1.63 9.80 1.90
CA THR A 156 1.39 10.08 0.46
C THR A 156 2.15 11.34 -0.01
N THR A 157 2.29 12.33 0.84
CA THR A 157 3.03 13.56 0.53
C THR A 157 4.54 13.36 0.60
N ILE A 158 5.02 12.69 1.64
CA ILE A 158 6.47 12.50 1.89
C ILE A 158 7.07 11.43 0.98
N GLY A 159 6.33 10.37 0.65
CA GLY A 159 6.80 9.24 -0.15
C GLY A 159 7.42 9.67 -1.49
N PRO A 160 6.68 10.35 -2.37
CA PRO A 160 7.20 10.81 -3.65
C PRO A 160 8.41 11.70 -3.53
N LEU A 161 8.46 12.58 -2.52
CA LEU A 161 9.60 13.48 -2.29
C LEU A 161 10.87 12.70 -1.97
N LEU A 162 10.80 11.76 -1.02
CA LEU A 162 11.96 10.96 -0.63
C LEU A 162 12.40 10.02 -1.74
N VAL A 163 11.48 9.37 -2.43
CA VAL A 163 11.79 8.46 -3.54
C VAL A 163 12.37 9.24 -4.72
N SER A 164 11.81 10.41 -5.05
CA SER A 164 12.36 11.27 -6.10
C SER A 164 13.79 11.71 -5.79
N ILE A 165 14.07 12.13 -4.56
CA ILE A 165 15.43 12.49 -4.13
C ILE A 165 16.37 11.26 -4.20
N ALA A 166 15.89 10.08 -3.80
CA ALA A 166 16.70 8.87 -3.82
C ALA A 166 17.05 8.40 -5.24
N ILE A 167 16.15 8.57 -6.21
CA ILE A 167 16.33 8.12 -7.59
C ILE A 167 17.04 9.17 -8.44
N PHE A 168 16.61 10.43 -8.34
CA PHE A 168 17.08 11.51 -9.23
C PHE A 168 18.15 12.41 -8.58
N GLY A 169 18.48 12.17 -7.29
CA GLY A 169 19.37 13.00 -6.50
C GLY A 169 18.70 14.30 -6.03
N ALA A 170 19.42 15.06 -5.20
CA ALA A 170 19.02 16.41 -4.85
C ALA A 170 19.19 17.27 -6.12
N VAL A 171 18.07 17.66 -6.74
CA VAL A 171 18.10 18.55 -7.89
C VAL A 171 18.68 19.88 -7.47
N GLU A 172 19.88 20.23 -7.94
CA GLU A 172 20.38 21.59 -7.78
C GLU A 172 19.40 22.56 -8.44
N PRO A 173 18.99 23.65 -7.76
CA PRO A 173 18.12 24.65 -8.36
C PRO A 173 18.78 25.21 -9.64
N GLY A 174 18.24 24.88 -10.78
CA GLY A 174 18.71 25.38 -12.09
C GLY A 174 19.16 24.32 -13.10
N THR A 175 19.25 23.04 -12.75
CA THR A 175 19.65 21.97 -13.67
C THR A 175 18.52 21.05 -14.12
N ALA A 176 17.27 21.33 -13.77
CA ALA A 176 16.12 20.64 -14.34
C ALA A 176 16.02 20.98 -15.83
N LYS A 177 16.73 20.26 -16.68
CA LYS A 177 16.37 20.17 -18.09
C LYS A 177 15.03 19.48 -18.14
N VAL A 178 13.97 20.26 -18.35
CA VAL A 178 12.70 19.72 -18.85
C VAL A 178 13.09 19.00 -20.15
N ALA A 179 13.00 17.68 -20.15
CA ALA A 179 13.20 16.91 -21.36
C ALA A 179 12.25 17.48 -22.41
N ASP A 180 12.83 17.91 -23.52
CA ASP A 180 12.16 18.52 -24.65
C ASP A 180 10.98 17.63 -25.05
N ILE A 181 9.78 18.13 -24.80
CA ILE A 181 8.54 17.52 -25.31
C ILE A 181 8.35 18.10 -26.70
N SER A 182 9.08 17.55 -27.66
CA SER A 182 8.84 17.78 -29.08
C SER A 182 8.28 16.54 -29.74
#